data_16c0d377a69a526d4d719c212ea54f11
#
_entry.id   16c0d377a69a526d4d719c212ea54f11
#
_cell.length_a   1.000
_cell.length_b   1.000
_cell.length_c   1.000
_cell.angle_alpha   90.00
_cell.angle_beta   90.00
_cell.angle_gamma   90.00
#
_symmetry.space_group_name_H-M   'P 1'
#
loop_
_entity.id
_entity.type
_entity.pdbx_description
1 polymer ?
#
loop_
_entity_poly.entity_id
_entity_poly.type
_entity_poly.pdbx_seq_one_letter_code
_entity_poly.pdbx_strand_id
1 'polypeptide(L)'
;MTENYQLLPEWAQQDAVMLAWPDKSTDWQPWLSEVKSVYLKIIEALNQANTNVVLLVRSSEISDCLDRLKKSQKVLIVSADYNDTWIRDYGFLSCANESGLQPVEFIFNGWGQKFDASKDNKINQNVLSRLCQQPIKSFDLVAEGGALEIDQNGLLLSTELCLTNPKRNGGKSIDSYQKDFQQFLGAKQSIILQNGHLEGDDTDGHIDTLVRFTPNSGLVIQSAFNRPDDSHFQGLAALVKECQQHMPSHEIFELPLPYIVNPQGERLPASYANFLISNQHILCPIYQQPEDKLAIQIMQNAYPEFSIVPINCLPLVQQFGSLHCISMQIPCGILKPEVLQSFNNGVSVYE
;
A
#
# COMPACT_ATOMS: atom_id res chain seq x y z
N MET A 1 -14.17 29.36 0.37
CA MET A 1 -14.80 28.05 0.65
C MET A 1 -13.68 27.04 0.49
N THR A 2 -13.33 26.33 1.54
CA THR A 2 -12.34 25.23 1.46
C THR A 2 -12.99 24.12 0.64
N GLU A 3 -12.41 23.79 -0.50
CA GLU A 3 -12.85 22.64 -1.30
C GLU A 3 -12.66 21.38 -0.44
N ASN A 4 -13.77 20.76 -0.03
CA ASN A 4 -13.74 19.56 0.78
C ASN A 4 -13.48 18.35 -0.10
N TYR A 5 -12.22 18.00 -0.30
CA TYR A 5 -11.81 16.75 -0.93
C TYR A 5 -11.89 15.61 0.09
N GLN A 6 -12.29 14.41 -0.36
CA GLN A 6 -12.27 13.18 0.42
C GLN A 6 -11.28 12.20 -0.21
N LEU A 7 -10.44 11.56 0.62
CA LEU A 7 -9.57 10.48 0.19
C LEU A 7 -10.39 9.37 -0.45
N LEU A 8 -9.96 8.89 -1.61
CA LEU A 8 -10.61 7.81 -2.32
C LEU A 8 -10.27 6.46 -1.71
N PRO A 9 -11.25 5.55 -1.58
CA PRO A 9 -10.98 4.17 -1.21
C PRO A 9 -10.17 3.46 -2.30
N GLU A 10 -9.41 2.43 -1.93
CA GLU A 10 -8.50 1.76 -2.88
C GLU A 10 -9.23 1.10 -4.05
N TRP A 11 -10.48 0.67 -3.89
CA TRP A 11 -11.30 0.12 -4.97
C TRP A 11 -11.90 1.17 -5.93
N ALA A 12 -11.61 2.46 -5.76
CA ALA A 12 -11.94 3.45 -6.78
C ALA A 12 -11.29 3.05 -8.11
N GLN A 13 -11.98 3.31 -9.23
CA GLN A 13 -11.47 2.94 -10.54
C GLN A 13 -10.09 3.55 -10.80
N GLN A 14 -9.16 2.75 -11.29
CA GLN A 14 -7.75 3.10 -11.42
C GLN A 14 -7.32 3.16 -12.89
N ASP A 15 -6.52 4.16 -13.23
CA ASP A 15 -5.79 4.25 -14.50
C ASP A 15 -4.50 3.43 -14.43
N ALA A 16 -3.81 3.46 -13.29
CA ALA A 16 -2.51 2.81 -13.13
C ALA A 16 -2.22 2.42 -11.68
N VAL A 17 -1.17 1.60 -11.51
CA VAL A 17 -0.49 1.36 -10.25
C VAL A 17 0.96 1.82 -10.37
N MET A 18 1.45 2.56 -9.37
CA MET A 18 2.87 2.93 -9.24
C MET A 18 3.65 1.83 -8.56
N LEU A 19 4.87 1.57 -9.07
CA LEU A 19 5.87 0.69 -8.48
C LEU A 19 7.24 1.38 -8.58
N ALA A 20 8.17 1.05 -7.68
CA ALA A 20 9.59 1.45 -7.79
C ALA A 20 10.45 0.21 -7.97
N TRP A 21 11.30 0.19 -9.03
CA TRP A 21 12.05 -0.99 -9.44
C TRP A 21 13.17 -1.32 -8.45
N PRO A 22 13.27 -2.56 -7.93
CA PRO A 22 14.35 -2.95 -7.04
C PRO A 22 15.69 -3.05 -7.77
N ASP A 23 16.73 -2.54 -7.17
CA ASP A 23 18.10 -2.58 -7.72
C ASP A 23 19.14 -2.83 -6.63
N LYS A 24 20.40 -2.94 -7.05
CA LYS A 24 21.52 -3.23 -6.15
C LYS A 24 21.86 -2.11 -5.16
N SER A 25 21.27 -0.91 -5.32
CA SER A 25 21.46 0.23 -4.42
C SER A 25 20.40 0.28 -3.32
N THR A 26 19.39 -0.61 -3.39
CA THR A 26 18.37 -0.81 -2.38
C THR A 26 18.75 -1.99 -1.49
N ASP A 27 18.05 -2.15 -0.38
CA ASP A 27 18.29 -3.25 0.57
C ASP A 27 17.89 -4.63 0.01
N TRP A 28 17.38 -4.67 -1.22
CA TRP A 28 17.04 -5.90 -1.95
C TRP A 28 18.22 -6.71 -2.46
N GLN A 29 19.46 -6.21 -2.35
CA GLN A 29 20.63 -6.85 -2.95
C GLN A 29 20.71 -8.37 -2.71
N PRO A 30 20.46 -8.91 -1.49
CA PRO A 30 20.55 -10.35 -1.23
C PRO A 30 19.50 -11.19 -1.96
N TRP A 31 18.34 -10.60 -2.29
CA TRP A 31 17.19 -11.29 -2.93
C TRP A 31 16.81 -10.67 -4.27
N LEU A 32 17.69 -9.88 -4.87
CA LEU A 32 17.36 -9.01 -6.01
C LEU A 32 16.77 -9.77 -7.21
N SER A 33 17.28 -10.95 -7.51
CA SER A 33 16.79 -11.77 -8.63
C SER A 33 15.35 -12.24 -8.40
N GLU A 34 15.08 -12.71 -7.21
CA GLU A 34 13.77 -13.22 -6.77
C GLU A 34 12.76 -12.08 -6.71
N VAL A 35 13.15 -10.95 -6.13
CA VAL A 35 12.28 -9.76 -6.02
C VAL A 35 11.96 -9.19 -7.40
N LYS A 36 12.94 -9.03 -8.29
CA LYS A 36 12.67 -8.64 -9.70
C LYS A 36 11.68 -9.60 -10.37
N SER A 37 11.76 -10.89 -10.07
CA SER A 37 10.82 -11.89 -10.59
C SER A 37 9.41 -11.71 -10.04
N VAL A 38 9.27 -11.32 -8.76
CA VAL A 38 7.97 -10.96 -8.17
C VAL A 38 7.38 -9.72 -8.84
N TYR A 39 8.18 -8.68 -9.06
CA TYR A 39 7.74 -7.47 -9.75
C TYR A 39 7.22 -7.75 -11.17
N LEU A 40 7.89 -8.62 -11.92
CA LEU A 40 7.42 -9.03 -13.25
C LEU A 40 6.06 -9.73 -13.19
N LYS A 41 5.81 -10.57 -12.17
CA LYS A 41 4.51 -11.22 -11.96
C LYS A 41 3.41 -10.23 -11.56
N ILE A 42 3.76 -9.23 -10.73
CA ILE A 42 2.84 -8.15 -10.37
C ILE A 42 2.45 -7.36 -11.62
N ILE A 43 3.42 -6.95 -12.43
CA ILE A 43 3.19 -6.22 -13.70
C ILE A 43 2.32 -7.06 -14.65
N GLU A 44 2.59 -8.34 -14.78
CA GLU A 44 1.77 -9.26 -15.58
C GLU A 44 0.33 -9.32 -15.08
N ALA A 45 0.13 -9.48 -13.77
CA ALA A 45 -1.21 -9.52 -13.17
C ALA A 45 -1.97 -8.19 -13.35
N LEU A 46 -1.31 -7.04 -13.19
CA LEU A 46 -1.88 -5.72 -13.44
C LEU A 46 -2.26 -5.53 -14.91
N ASN A 47 -1.43 -5.99 -15.84
CA ASN A 47 -1.74 -5.95 -17.26
C ASN A 47 -2.96 -6.84 -17.62
N GLN A 48 -3.08 -8.02 -16.99
CA GLN A 48 -4.26 -8.90 -17.15
C GLN A 48 -5.53 -8.24 -16.57
N ALA A 49 -5.40 -7.47 -15.49
CA ALA A 49 -6.46 -6.64 -14.90
C ALA A 49 -6.77 -5.38 -15.73
N ASN A 50 -6.15 -5.21 -16.90
CA ASN A 50 -6.25 -4.01 -17.74
C ASN A 50 -5.79 -2.71 -17.05
N THR A 51 -4.95 -2.81 -16.04
CA THR A 51 -4.37 -1.68 -15.30
C THR A 51 -2.98 -1.35 -15.85
N ASN A 52 -2.70 -0.07 -16.07
CA ASN A 52 -1.39 0.39 -16.47
C ASN A 52 -0.42 0.41 -15.28
N VAL A 53 0.88 0.45 -15.58
CA VAL A 53 1.93 0.52 -14.57
C VAL A 53 2.82 1.74 -14.79
N VAL A 54 2.93 2.60 -13.80
CA VAL A 54 3.97 3.64 -13.71
C VAL A 54 5.12 3.04 -12.92
N LEU A 55 6.25 2.81 -13.57
CA LEU A 55 7.41 2.16 -12.96
C LEU A 55 8.55 3.14 -12.79
N LEU A 56 8.84 3.53 -11.55
CA LEU A 56 10.01 4.34 -11.24
C LEU A 56 11.26 3.47 -11.37
N VAL A 57 12.24 3.95 -12.10
CA VAL A 57 13.50 3.21 -12.38
C VAL A 57 14.67 4.17 -12.32
N ARG A 58 15.75 3.79 -11.63
CA ARG A 58 17.00 4.58 -11.70
C ARG A 58 17.54 4.58 -13.12
N SER A 59 18.08 5.70 -13.57
CA SER A 59 18.60 5.86 -14.94
C SER A 59 19.59 4.75 -15.33
N SER A 60 20.42 4.30 -14.39
CA SER A 60 21.39 3.21 -14.61
C SER A 60 20.77 1.84 -14.84
N GLU A 61 19.53 1.62 -14.41
CA GLU A 61 18.82 0.33 -14.46
C GLU A 61 17.80 0.27 -15.61
N ILE A 62 17.54 1.35 -16.33
CA ILE A 62 16.52 1.40 -17.40
C ILE A 62 16.77 0.33 -18.46
N SER A 63 18.02 0.13 -18.88
CA SER A 63 18.34 -0.87 -19.90
C SER A 63 18.05 -2.31 -19.44
N ASP A 64 18.44 -2.69 -18.20
CA ASP A 64 18.14 -4.02 -17.62
C ASP A 64 16.63 -4.19 -17.44
N CYS A 65 15.95 -3.14 -17.00
CA CYS A 65 14.50 -3.14 -16.80
C CYS A 65 13.76 -3.37 -18.14
N LEU A 66 14.10 -2.63 -19.20
CA LEU A 66 13.53 -2.81 -20.53
C LEU A 66 13.75 -4.22 -21.06
N ASP A 67 14.94 -4.78 -20.87
CA ASP A 67 15.26 -6.15 -21.32
C ASP A 67 14.37 -7.18 -20.61
N ARG A 68 14.07 -7.00 -19.35
CA ARG A 68 13.18 -7.89 -18.55
C ARG A 68 11.71 -7.73 -18.91
N LEU A 69 11.29 -6.52 -19.29
CA LEU A 69 9.91 -6.16 -19.62
C LEU A 69 9.51 -6.40 -21.08
N LYS A 70 10.36 -7.04 -21.92
CA LYS A 70 10.10 -7.25 -23.36
C LYS A 70 8.74 -7.86 -23.72
N LYS A 71 8.12 -8.60 -22.77
CA LYS A 71 6.81 -9.24 -22.96
C LYS A 71 5.68 -8.49 -22.26
N SER A 72 6.00 -7.45 -21.48
CA SER A 72 5.01 -6.66 -20.75
C SER A 72 4.38 -5.61 -21.64
N GLN A 73 3.23 -5.12 -21.24
CA GLN A 73 2.46 -4.08 -21.92
C GLN A 73 2.03 -3.03 -20.92
N LYS A 74 1.63 -1.86 -21.38
CA LYS A 74 1.05 -0.79 -20.55
C LYS A 74 1.96 -0.39 -19.38
N VAL A 75 3.27 -0.34 -19.61
CA VAL A 75 4.26 0.08 -18.61
C VAL A 75 4.90 1.38 -19.07
N LEU A 76 4.84 2.40 -18.24
CA LEU A 76 5.55 3.65 -18.40
C LEU A 76 6.70 3.69 -17.41
N ILE A 77 7.93 3.57 -17.90
CA ILE A 77 9.14 3.74 -17.11
C ILE A 77 9.39 5.24 -16.93
N VAL A 78 9.55 5.65 -15.68
CA VAL A 78 9.89 7.03 -15.31
C VAL A 78 11.21 7.03 -14.58
N SER A 79 12.19 7.77 -15.10
CA SER A 79 13.49 7.89 -14.45
C SER A 79 13.38 8.64 -13.13
N ALA A 80 13.83 8.00 -12.05
CA ALA A 80 13.75 8.54 -10.70
C ALA A 80 14.93 8.08 -9.84
N ASP A 81 15.28 8.89 -8.86
CA ASP A 81 16.25 8.54 -7.82
C ASP A 81 15.51 8.47 -6.47
N TYR A 82 15.48 7.30 -5.85
CA TYR A 82 14.79 6.98 -4.61
C TYR A 82 15.73 6.27 -3.64
N ASN A 83 15.38 6.24 -2.35
CA ASN A 83 16.12 5.45 -1.36
C ASN A 83 15.74 3.98 -1.46
N ASP A 84 14.42 3.66 -1.43
CA ASP A 84 13.92 2.29 -1.52
C ASP A 84 12.57 2.21 -2.25
N THR A 85 12.00 1.01 -2.34
CA THR A 85 10.88 0.67 -3.23
C THR A 85 9.50 0.77 -2.57
N TRP A 86 9.40 1.24 -1.34
CA TRP A 86 8.19 1.28 -0.52
C TRP A 86 7.25 2.44 -0.88
N ILE A 87 6.85 2.49 -2.16
CA ILE A 87 6.11 3.62 -2.73
C ILE A 87 4.71 3.84 -2.11
N ARG A 88 4.16 2.84 -1.41
CA ARG A 88 2.93 2.99 -0.63
C ARG A 88 3.04 4.14 0.37
N ASP A 89 4.22 4.31 0.97
CA ASP A 89 4.40 5.20 2.10
C ASP A 89 4.88 6.60 1.72
N TYR A 90 5.47 6.74 0.55
CA TYR A 90 5.92 8.04 0.05
C TYR A 90 5.25 8.50 -1.25
N GLY A 91 4.50 7.64 -1.94
CA GLY A 91 3.71 8.02 -3.12
C GLY A 91 2.53 8.91 -2.75
N PHE A 92 2.06 9.73 -3.70
CA PHE A 92 0.92 10.58 -3.46
C PHE A 92 -0.37 9.78 -3.27
N LEU A 93 -1.24 10.30 -2.40
CA LEU A 93 -2.60 9.84 -2.22
C LEU A 93 -3.55 10.62 -3.14
N SER A 94 -4.75 10.10 -3.38
CA SER A 94 -5.70 10.73 -4.29
C SER A 94 -7.01 11.04 -3.59
N CYS A 95 -7.39 12.30 -3.57
CA CYS A 95 -8.65 12.79 -3.04
C CYS A 95 -9.58 13.23 -4.17
N ALA A 96 -10.89 13.21 -3.93
CA ALA A 96 -11.91 13.66 -4.88
C ALA A 96 -12.96 14.52 -4.21
N ASN A 97 -13.57 15.43 -5.01
CA ASN A 97 -14.79 16.15 -4.69
C ASN A 97 -15.62 16.33 -5.96
N GLU A 98 -16.71 17.13 -5.88
CA GLU A 98 -17.57 17.45 -7.03
C GLU A 98 -16.83 18.21 -8.16
N SER A 99 -15.74 18.92 -7.84
CA SER A 99 -14.95 19.70 -8.80
C SER A 99 -13.88 18.90 -9.53
N GLY A 100 -13.52 17.68 -9.02
CA GLY A 100 -12.52 16.82 -9.63
C GLY A 100 -11.62 16.09 -8.62
N LEU A 101 -10.44 15.73 -9.10
CA LEU A 101 -9.45 14.95 -8.37
C LEU A 101 -8.28 15.81 -7.94
N GLN A 102 -7.77 15.55 -6.76
CA GLN A 102 -6.62 16.24 -6.17
C GLN A 102 -5.62 15.20 -5.64
N PRO A 103 -4.44 15.06 -6.26
CA PRO A 103 -3.36 14.32 -5.65
C PRO A 103 -2.80 15.10 -4.45
N VAL A 104 -2.53 14.40 -3.36
CA VAL A 104 -2.03 14.99 -2.12
C VAL A 104 -0.84 14.18 -1.59
N GLU A 105 0.05 14.84 -0.86
CA GLU A 105 1.18 14.18 -0.22
C GLU A 105 1.36 14.67 1.21
N PHE A 106 1.97 13.80 1.99
CA PHE A 106 2.47 14.06 3.33
C PHE A 106 4.01 13.99 3.35
N ILE A 107 4.61 14.46 4.43
CA ILE A 107 6.05 14.31 4.64
C ILE A 107 6.33 12.84 4.96
N PHE A 108 7.21 12.23 4.19
CA PHE A 108 7.77 10.91 4.50
C PHE A 108 9.14 11.08 5.16
N ASN A 109 9.31 10.55 6.38
CA ASN A 109 10.54 10.70 7.14
C ASN A 109 11.23 9.36 7.47
N GLY A 110 10.93 8.30 6.69
CA GLY A 110 11.53 6.98 6.90
C GLY A 110 11.02 6.29 8.17
N TRP A 111 9.70 6.23 8.34
CA TRP A 111 8.98 5.57 9.44
C TRP A 111 9.44 6.04 10.82
N GLY A 112 9.44 7.35 11.02
CA GLY A 112 9.90 7.96 12.25
C GLY A 112 11.42 8.01 12.35
N GLN A 113 12.11 8.34 11.25
CA GLN A 113 13.56 8.51 11.18
C GLN A 113 14.38 7.23 11.45
N LYS A 114 13.81 6.07 11.14
CA LYS A 114 14.53 4.78 11.21
C LYS A 114 15.46 4.60 10.01
N PHE A 115 15.07 5.12 8.84
CA PHE A 115 15.78 4.99 7.57
C PHE A 115 15.94 6.33 6.87
N ASP A 116 16.91 6.44 5.96
CA ASP A 116 17.05 7.61 5.09
C ASP A 116 15.90 7.68 4.08
N ALA A 117 15.17 8.79 4.09
CA ALA A 117 14.06 9.08 3.19
C ALA A 117 14.30 10.34 2.34
N SER A 118 15.55 10.81 2.27
CA SER A 118 15.89 12.11 1.67
C SER A 118 15.56 12.21 0.18
N LYS A 119 15.51 11.08 -0.54
CA LYS A 119 15.12 10.99 -1.94
C LYS A 119 13.65 10.66 -2.09
N ASP A 120 13.16 9.66 -1.33
CA ASP A 120 11.77 9.18 -1.38
C ASP A 120 10.79 10.32 -1.10
N ASN A 121 11.05 11.13 -0.08
CA ASN A 121 10.24 12.31 0.27
C ASN A 121 10.18 13.40 -0.84
N LYS A 122 10.96 13.28 -1.91
CA LYS A 122 10.98 14.24 -3.02
C LYS A 122 10.38 13.69 -4.31
N ILE A 123 10.04 12.42 -4.35
CA ILE A 123 9.56 11.73 -5.56
C ILE A 123 8.32 12.41 -6.12
N ASN A 124 7.35 12.76 -5.28
CA ASN A 124 6.11 13.36 -5.72
C ASN A 124 6.35 14.68 -6.43
N GLN A 125 7.06 15.61 -5.80
CA GLN A 125 7.29 16.95 -6.34
C GLN A 125 8.25 16.95 -7.54
N ASN A 126 9.32 16.16 -7.46
CA ASN A 126 10.37 16.18 -8.48
C ASN A 126 10.04 15.33 -9.72
N VAL A 127 9.23 14.28 -9.56
CA VAL A 127 9.00 13.27 -10.59
C VAL A 127 7.51 13.12 -10.91
N LEU A 128 6.70 12.69 -9.94
CA LEU A 128 5.31 12.28 -10.18
C LEU A 128 4.38 13.45 -10.52
N SER A 129 4.66 14.66 -10.01
CA SER A 129 3.88 15.87 -10.33
C SER A 129 3.84 16.16 -11.84
N ARG A 130 4.87 15.77 -12.59
CA ARG A 130 4.93 15.94 -14.05
C ARG A 130 3.89 15.07 -14.78
N LEU A 131 3.46 13.96 -14.16
CA LEU A 131 2.48 13.03 -14.71
C LEU A 131 1.03 13.43 -14.41
N CYS A 132 0.82 14.24 -13.37
CA CYS A 132 -0.52 14.58 -12.87
C CYS A 132 -1.13 15.77 -13.61
N GLN A 133 -2.47 15.76 -13.80
CA GLN A 133 -3.21 16.88 -14.36
C GLN A 133 -3.22 18.07 -13.40
N GLN A 134 -3.33 17.82 -12.10
CA GLN A 134 -3.31 18.84 -11.06
C GLN A 134 -2.00 18.79 -10.30
N PRO A 135 -1.50 19.93 -9.80
CA PRO A 135 -0.35 19.93 -8.88
C PRO A 135 -0.61 19.05 -7.66
N ILE A 136 0.41 18.36 -7.18
CA ILE A 136 0.32 17.57 -5.94
C ILE A 136 0.33 18.56 -4.77
N LYS A 137 -0.71 18.51 -3.94
CA LYS A 137 -0.86 19.37 -2.76
C LYS A 137 -0.12 18.77 -1.57
N SER A 138 0.84 19.49 -1.01
CA SER A 138 1.62 19.06 0.15
C SER A 138 0.99 19.51 1.46
N PHE A 139 1.03 18.63 2.47
CA PHE A 139 0.61 18.94 3.84
C PHE A 139 1.79 18.81 4.79
N ASP A 140 1.88 19.72 5.75
CA ASP A 140 2.90 19.72 6.81
C ASP A 140 2.49 18.75 7.93
N LEU A 141 2.51 17.48 7.61
CA LEU A 141 2.24 16.36 8.52
C LEU A 141 3.09 15.17 8.07
N VAL A 142 3.77 14.52 8.99
CA VAL A 142 4.41 13.23 8.70
C VAL A 142 3.36 12.14 8.74
N ALA A 143 3.13 11.49 7.60
CA ALA A 143 2.22 10.35 7.49
C ALA A 143 2.61 9.47 6.30
N GLU A 144 2.37 8.19 6.43
CA GLU A 144 2.62 7.18 5.42
C GLU A 144 1.30 6.66 4.84
N GLY A 145 1.28 6.34 3.54
CA GLY A 145 0.07 5.82 2.88
C GLY A 145 -0.40 4.48 3.46
N GLY A 146 0.52 3.62 3.89
CA GLY A 146 0.20 2.34 4.54
C GLY A 146 -0.41 2.48 5.94
N ALA A 147 -0.26 3.65 6.58
CA ALA A 147 -0.88 3.97 7.86
C ALA A 147 -2.35 4.41 7.75
N LEU A 148 -2.91 4.53 6.53
CA LEU A 148 -4.22 5.11 6.27
C LEU A 148 -5.07 4.16 5.43
N GLU A 149 -6.23 3.78 5.94
CA GLU A 149 -7.24 3.01 5.23
C GLU A 149 -8.57 3.75 5.29
N ILE A 150 -9.29 3.88 4.18
CA ILE A 150 -10.56 4.64 4.14
C ILE A 150 -11.61 3.91 3.30
N ASP A 151 -12.87 3.99 3.73
CA ASP A 151 -14.02 3.50 2.96
C ASP A 151 -14.66 4.61 2.10
N GLN A 152 -15.62 4.23 1.26
CA GLN A 152 -16.37 5.18 0.42
C GLN A 152 -17.23 6.18 1.21
N ASN A 153 -17.54 5.89 2.47
CA ASN A 153 -18.35 6.74 3.33
C ASN A 153 -17.54 7.79 4.08
N GLY A 154 -16.20 7.72 3.99
CA GLY A 154 -15.26 8.60 4.67
C GLY A 154 -14.94 8.14 6.10
N LEU A 155 -15.12 6.87 6.40
CA LEU A 155 -14.62 6.26 7.63
C LEU A 155 -13.14 5.89 7.41
N LEU A 156 -12.25 6.51 8.21
CA LEU A 156 -10.81 6.30 8.13
C LEU A 156 -10.32 5.48 9.31
N LEU A 157 -9.45 4.50 9.04
CA LEU A 157 -8.73 3.71 10.04
C LEU A 157 -7.25 4.06 10.05
N SER A 158 -6.67 4.06 11.22
CA SER A 158 -5.22 4.10 11.48
C SER A 158 -4.92 3.41 12.80
N THR A 159 -3.66 3.33 13.20
CA THR A 159 -3.25 2.72 14.48
C THR A 159 -2.65 3.76 15.43
N GLU A 160 -2.91 3.60 16.72
CA GLU A 160 -2.35 4.47 17.74
C GLU A 160 -0.83 4.32 17.83
N LEU A 161 -0.33 3.09 17.69
CA LEU A 161 1.11 2.79 17.75
C LEU A 161 1.90 3.58 16.69
N CYS A 162 1.41 3.63 15.46
CA CYS A 162 2.03 4.39 14.38
C CYS A 162 1.96 5.90 14.65
N LEU A 163 0.76 6.42 14.92
CA LEU A 163 0.53 7.86 15.03
C LEU A 163 1.21 8.48 16.25
N THR A 164 1.32 7.76 17.37
CA THR A 164 1.90 8.29 18.61
C THR A 164 3.42 8.20 18.67
N ASN A 165 4.08 7.60 17.67
CA ASN A 165 5.54 7.62 17.62
C ASN A 165 6.05 9.08 17.57
N PRO A 166 6.77 9.55 18.60
CA PRO A 166 7.13 10.97 18.73
C PRO A 166 8.06 11.47 17.62
N LYS A 167 8.76 10.57 16.93
CA LYS A 167 9.64 10.93 15.82
C LYS A 167 8.90 11.25 14.52
N ARG A 168 7.59 10.96 14.44
CA ARG A 168 6.78 11.42 13.32
C ARG A 168 6.35 12.87 13.53
N ASN A 169 5.51 13.14 14.52
CA ASN A 169 4.90 14.47 14.72
C ASN A 169 5.03 14.98 16.17
N GLY A 170 6.13 14.65 16.86
CA GLY A 170 6.45 15.24 18.15
C GLY A 170 5.46 14.93 19.30
N GLY A 171 4.81 13.75 19.28
CA GLY A 171 3.83 13.37 20.30
C GLY A 171 2.48 14.10 20.15
N LYS A 172 2.08 14.37 18.92
CA LYS A 172 0.77 14.91 18.56
C LYS A 172 -0.37 14.02 19.10
N SER A 173 -1.42 14.62 19.66
CA SER A 173 -2.55 13.86 20.22
C SER A 173 -3.42 13.22 19.14
N ILE A 174 -4.11 12.13 19.48
CA ILE A 174 -5.07 11.45 18.60
C ILE A 174 -6.16 12.41 18.11
N ASP A 175 -6.74 13.21 19.00
CA ASP A 175 -7.75 14.23 18.63
C ASP A 175 -7.23 15.22 17.58
N SER A 176 -5.94 15.54 17.63
CA SER A 176 -5.29 16.42 16.65
C SER A 176 -5.12 15.73 15.30
N TYR A 177 -4.75 14.45 15.27
CA TYR A 177 -4.71 13.66 14.05
C TYR A 177 -6.09 13.51 13.41
N GLN A 178 -7.14 13.25 14.19
CA GLN A 178 -8.50 13.15 13.66
C GLN A 178 -8.96 14.45 13.00
N LYS A 179 -8.59 15.62 13.55
CA LYS A 179 -8.84 16.93 12.93
C LYS A 179 -8.06 17.10 11.63
N ASP A 180 -6.80 16.67 11.59
CA ASP A 180 -5.99 16.74 10.38
C ASP A 180 -6.55 15.82 9.29
N PHE A 181 -6.95 14.61 9.62
CA PHE A 181 -7.55 13.68 8.66
C PHE A 181 -8.90 14.20 8.14
N GLN A 182 -9.69 14.86 8.98
CA GLN A 182 -10.87 15.56 8.54
C GLN A 182 -10.54 16.72 7.58
N GLN A 183 -9.54 17.51 7.92
CA GLN A 183 -9.17 18.72 7.15
C GLN A 183 -8.45 18.37 5.85
N PHE A 184 -7.52 17.42 5.86
CA PHE A 184 -6.62 17.12 4.75
C PHE A 184 -7.16 16.03 3.83
N LEU A 185 -7.87 15.06 4.39
CA LEU A 185 -8.36 13.87 3.70
C LEU A 185 -9.89 13.78 3.64
N GLY A 186 -10.60 14.76 4.21
CA GLY A 186 -12.07 14.77 4.22
C GLY A 186 -12.69 13.58 4.98
N ALA A 187 -11.94 12.95 5.90
CA ALA A 187 -12.47 11.89 6.72
C ALA A 187 -13.64 12.41 7.56
N LYS A 188 -14.80 11.76 7.46
CA LYS A 188 -15.99 12.13 8.25
C LYS A 188 -15.90 11.61 9.68
N GLN A 189 -15.25 10.47 9.83
CA GLN A 189 -14.93 9.82 11.09
C GLN A 189 -13.58 9.13 10.98
N SER A 190 -12.80 9.15 12.05
CA SER A 190 -11.54 8.41 12.13
C SER A 190 -11.56 7.52 13.37
N ILE A 191 -11.31 6.24 13.20
CA ILE A 191 -11.13 5.24 14.26
C ILE A 191 -9.64 4.92 14.33
N ILE A 192 -9.04 5.15 15.48
CA ILE A 192 -7.63 4.87 15.74
C ILE A 192 -7.56 3.63 16.64
N LEU A 193 -7.13 2.53 16.02
CA LEU A 193 -7.08 1.22 16.67
C LEU A 193 -5.89 1.12 17.62
N GLN A 194 -6.10 0.54 18.79
CA GLN A 194 -5.09 0.43 19.85
C GLN A 194 -4.42 -0.94 19.90
N ASN A 195 -5.04 -1.94 19.26
CA ASN A 195 -4.59 -3.32 19.31
C ASN A 195 -4.05 -3.79 17.97
N GLY A 196 -3.21 -4.82 18.00
CA GLY A 196 -2.66 -5.48 16.82
C GLY A 196 -1.33 -4.85 16.37
N HIS A 197 -0.35 -5.70 16.26
CA HIS A 197 0.92 -5.45 15.56
C HIS A 197 1.51 -6.81 15.18
N LEU A 198 2.47 -6.81 14.27
CA LEU A 198 3.20 -8.01 13.88
C LEU A 198 4.65 -7.89 14.32
N GLU A 199 5.18 -8.95 14.93
CA GLU A 199 6.60 -9.02 15.30
C GLU A 199 7.47 -8.90 14.04
N GLY A 200 8.50 -8.05 14.08
CA GLY A 200 9.35 -7.73 12.94
C GLY A 200 8.84 -6.55 12.10
N ASP A 201 7.62 -6.05 12.32
CA ASP A 201 7.13 -4.85 11.63
C ASP A 201 7.89 -3.60 12.12
N ASP A 202 8.55 -2.92 11.19
CA ASP A 202 9.33 -1.71 11.45
C ASP A 202 8.56 -0.41 11.14
N THR A 203 7.30 -0.52 10.72
CA THR A 203 6.42 0.62 10.42
C THR A 203 5.68 1.16 11.65
N ASP A 204 5.77 0.50 12.80
CA ASP A 204 4.98 0.74 14.01
C ASP A 204 3.49 0.35 13.85
N GLY A 205 3.21 -0.76 13.17
CA GLY A 205 1.87 -1.30 13.04
C GLY A 205 1.00 -0.55 12.03
N HIS A 206 1.46 -0.42 10.80
CA HIS A 206 0.65 0.13 9.72
C HIS A 206 -0.67 -0.62 9.57
N ILE A 207 -1.75 0.12 9.35
CA ILE A 207 -3.11 -0.44 9.25
C ILE A 207 -3.25 -1.41 8.07
N ASP A 208 -2.52 -1.20 6.99
CA ASP A 208 -2.57 -2.01 5.77
C ASP A 208 -2.04 -3.44 5.95
N THR A 209 -1.34 -3.72 7.05
CA THR A 209 -0.93 -5.06 7.45
C THR A 209 -1.93 -5.73 8.39
N LEU A 210 -2.92 -4.99 8.89
CA LEU A 210 -3.82 -5.41 9.96
C LEU A 210 -5.29 -5.46 9.54
N VAL A 211 -5.84 -4.35 9.01
CA VAL A 211 -7.27 -4.22 8.71
C VAL A 211 -7.49 -3.50 7.39
N ARG A 212 -8.32 -4.08 6.52
CA ARG A 212 -8.69 -3.50 5.24
C ARG A 212 -10.20 -3.49 5.06
N PHE A 213 -10.74 -2.43 4.47
CA PHE A 213 -12.16 -2.36 4.13
C PHE A 213 -12.49 -3.17 2.88
N THR A 214 -13.77 -3.61 2.79
CA THR A 214 -14.36 -4.10 1.54
C THR A 214 -15.41 -3.12 1.01
N PRO A 215 -15.70 -3.11 -0.31
CA PRO A 215 -16.75 -2.25 -0.88
C PRO A 215 -18.14 -2.50 -0.29
N ASN A 216 -18.40 -3.72 0.25
CA ASN A 216 -19.68 -4.17 0.75
C ASN A 216 -19.82 -4.07 2.28
N SER A 217 -19.15 -3.09 2.90
CA SER A 217 -19.17 -2.87 4.36
C SER A 217 -18.66 -4.07 5.15
N GLY A 218 -17.58 -4.69 4.69
CA GLY A 218 -16.83 -5.71 5.40
C GLY A 218 -15.47 -5.21 5.85
N LEU A 219 -14.86 -5.97 6.75
CA LEU A 219 -13.49 -5.80 7.22
C LEU A 219 -12.72 -7.11 7.04
N VAL A 220 -11.63 -7.06 6.31
CA VAL A 220 -10.64 -8.14 6.24
C VAL A 220 -9.58 -7.85 7.29
N ILE A 221 -9.43 -8.74 8.27
CA ILE A 221 -8.57 -8.53 9.43
C ILE A 221 -7.52 -9.64 9.51
N GLN A 222 -6.25 -9.28 9.61
CA GLN A 222 -5.22 -10.24 9.97
C GLN A 222 -5.45 -10.70 11.40
N SER A 223 -5.76 -11.98 11.56
CA SER A 223 -6.02 -12.63 12.84
C SER A 223 -4.98 -13.73 13.08
N ALA A 224 -5.09 -14.43 14.19
CA ALA A 224 -4.26 -15.59 14.53
C ALA A 224 -5.11 -16.77 15.03
N PHE A 225 -6.40 -16.85 14.61
CA PHE A 225 -7.32 -17.89 15.07
C PHE A 225 -6.81 -19.31 14.79
N ASN A 226 -5.97 -19.50 13.79
CA ASN A 226 -5.33 -20.76 13.43
C ASN A 226 -4.10 -21.11 14.30
N ARG A 227 -3.63 -20.19 15.16
CA ARG A 227 -2.41 -20.33 15.96
C ARG A 227 -2.62 -19.83 17.40
N PRO A 228 -3.41 -20.54 18.23
CA PRO A 228 -3.78 -20.06 19.57
C PRO A 228 -2.58 -19.95 20.53
N ASP A 229 -1.49 -20.66 20.26
CA ASP A 229 -0.27 -20.62 21.07
C ASP A 229 0.77 -19.60 20.56
N ASP A 230 0.48 -18.88 19.47
CA ASP A 230 1.36 -17.85 18.91
C ASP A 230 1.35 -16.59 19.78
N SER A 231 2.48 -15.91 19.90
CA SER A 231 2.61 -14.65 20.65
C SER A 231 1.66 -13.54 20.17
N HIS A 232 1.26 -13.56 18.89
CA HIS A 232 0.32 -12.59 18.32
C HIS A 232 -1.15 -12.86 18.66
N PHE A 233 -1.49 -14.08 19.11
CA PHE A 233 -2.88 -14.51 19.24
C PHE A 233 -3.72 -13.54 20.07
N GLN A 234 -3.25 -13.15 21.25
CA GLN A 234 -4.02 -12.27 22.15
C GLN A 234 -4.16 -10.86 21.57
N GLY A 235 -3.10 -10.29 21.00
CA GLY A 235 -3.12 -8.96 20.42
C GLY A 235 -4.02 -8.87 19.18
N LEU A 236 -3.95 -9.85 18.29
CA LEU A 236 -4.80 -9.90 17.09
C LEU A 236 -6.26 -10.24 17.42
N ALA A 237 -6.53 -11.09 18.43
CA ALA A 237 -7.89 -11.32 18.90
C ALA A 237 -8.50 -10.07 19.54
N ALA A 238 -7.69 -9.26 20.25
CA ALA A 238 -8.12 -7.98 20.78
C ALA A 238 -8.43 -6.97 19.64
N LEU A 239 -7.63 -6.96 18.56
CA LEU A 239 -7.90 -6.15 17.37
C LEU A 239 -9.24 -6.51 16.72
N VAL A 240 -9.53 -7.79 16.51
CA VAL A 240 -10.82 -8.25 15.97
C VAL A 240 -11.97 -7.76 16.83
N LYS A 241 -11.87 -7.91 18.15
CA LYS A 241 -12.89 -7.45 19.09
C LYS A 241 -13.05 -5.92 19.05
N GLU A 242 -11.97 -5.18 18.96
CA GLU A 242 -11.99 -3.71 18.85
C GLU A 242 -12.72 -3.28 17.57
N CYS A 243 -12.41 -3.90 16.43
CA CYS A 243 -13.10 -3.66 15.18
C CYS A 243 -14.61 -3.95 15.28
N GLN A 244 -15.00 -5.07 15.91
CA GLN A 244 -16.41 -5.41 16.15
C GLN A 244 -17.14 -4.35 17.00
N GLN A 245 -16.46 -3.79 18.00
CA GLN A 245 -17.02 -2.77 18.88
C GLN A 245 -17.22 -1.43 18.19
N HIS A 246 -16.22 -0.99 17.41
CA HIS A 246 -16.27 0.30 16.72
C HIS A 246 -17.08 0.27 15.42
N MET A 247 -17.18 -0.88 14.79
CA MET A 247 -17.82 -1.08 13.48
C MET A 247 -18.79 -2.28 13.50
N PRO A 248 -19.80 -2.26 14.37
CA PRO A 248 -20.68 -3.43 14.59
C PRO A 248 -21.55 -3.82 13.39
N SER A 249 -21.68 -2.95 12.41
CA SER A 249 -22.43 -3.20 11.16
C SER A 249 -21.56 -3.81 10.04
N HIS A 250 -20.25 -3.91 10.24
CA HIS A 250 -19.34 -4.49 9.24
C HIS A 250 -19.24 -6.02 9.44
N GLU A 251 -19.30 -6.75 8.33
CA GLU A 251 -18.99 -8.19 8.33
C GLU A 251 -17.47 -8.37 8.49
N ILE A 252 -17.06 -9.32 9.34
CA ILE A 252 -15.65 -9.57 9.61
C ILE A 252 -15.17 -10.84 8.92
N PHE A 253 -14.07 -10.72 8.18
CA PHE A 253 -13.37 -11.79 7.51
C PHE A 253 -11.97 -11.93 8.13
N GLU A 254 -11.82 -12.89 9.04
CA GLU A 254 -10.53 -13.14 9.71
C GLU A 254 -9.59 -13.95 8.84
N LEU A 255 -8.41 -13.41 8.55
CA LEU A 255 -7.34 -14.11 7.83
C LEU A 255 -6.50 -14.95 8.79
N PRO A 256 -6.04 -16.14 8.38
CA PRO A 256 -5.12 -16.95 9.19
C PRO A 256 -3.75 -16.27 9.29
N LEU A 257 -3.00 -16.55 10.35
CA LEU A 257 -1.65 -16.04 10.54
C LEU A 257 -0.62 -16.95 9.85
N PRO A 258 0.15 -16.46 8.87
CA PRO A 258 1.29 -17.21 8.35
C PRO A 258 2.45 -17.21 9.35
N TYR A 259 3.29 -18.26 9.34
CA TYR A 259 4.46 -18.32 10.19
C TYR A 259 5.73 -18.39 9.36
N ILE A 260 6.45 -17.27 9.28
CA ILE A 260 7.68 -17.17 8.48
C ILE A 260 8.80 -16.66 9.37
N VAL A 261 9.95 -17.29 9.25
CA VAL A 261 11.20 -16.86 9.88
C VAL A 261 12.28 -16.74 8.82
N ASN A 262 13.19 -15.79 9.00
CA ASN A 262 14.38 -15.68 8.17
C ASN A 262 15.42 -16.77 8.52
N PRO A 263 16.52 -16.89 7.76
CA PRO A 263 17.58 -17.86 8.05
C PRO A 263 18.25 -17.67 9.43
N GLN A 264 18.10 -16.52 10.05
CA GLN A 264 18.61 -16.19 11.38
C GLN A 264 17.64 -16.61 12.49
N GLY A 265 16.44 -17.08 12.14
CA GLY A 265 15.37 -17.48 13.07
C GLY A 265 14.51 -16.31 13.56
N GLU A 266 14.64 -15.14 12.99
CA GLU A 266 13.82 -13.97 13.33
C GLU A 266 12.47 -14.04 12.63
N ARG A 267 11.39 -13.70 13.35
CA ARG A 267 10.03 -13.66 12.81
C ARG A 267 9.90 -12.54 11.77
N LEU A 268 9.28 -12.85 10.64
CA LEU A 268 8.97 -11.88 9.59
C LEU A 268 7.49 -11.49 9.65
N PRO A 269 7.14 -10.19 9.43
CA PRO A 269 5.79 -9.66 9.59
C PRO A 269 4.89 -9.96 8.38
N ALA A 270 4.77 -11.22 8.02
CA ALA A 270 3.92 -11.63 6.91
C ALA A 270 2.45 -11.46 7.26
N SER A 271 1.69 -10.84 6.36
CA SER A 271 0.25 -10.63 6.50
C SER A 271 -0.47 -10.80 5.16
N TYR A 272 -1.55 -11.58 5.16
CA TYR A 272 -2.44 -11.66 4.00
C TYR A 272 -3.31 -10.41 3.82
N ALA A 273 -3.42 -9.53 4.84
CA ALA A 273 -4.08 -8.24 4.72
C ALA A 273 -3.30 -7.22 3.87
N ASN A 274 -2.01 -7.48 3.60
CA ASN A 274 -1.18 -6.60 2.78
C ASN A 274 -1.35 -6.86 1.26
N PHE A 275 -2.60 -6.98 0.81
CA PHE A 275 -3.00 -7.18 -0.59
C PHE A 275 -3.20 -5.83 -1.30
N LEU A 276 -3.16 -5.85 -2.63
CA LEU A 276 -3.45 -4.71 -3.50
C LEU A 276 -4.78 -4.90 -4.22
N ILE A 277 -5.68 -3.92 -4.14
CA ILE A 277 -6.87 -3.85 -4.98
C ILE A 277 -6.51 -3.09 -6.26
N SER A 278 -6.74 -3.70 -7.41
CA SER A 278 -6.55 -3.06 -8.71
C SER A 278 -7.75 -3.34 -9.61
N ASN A 279 -8.61 -2.34 -9.75
CA ASN A 279 -9.89 -2.45 -10.45
C ASN A 279 -10.70 -3.64 -9.90
N GLN A 280 -11.02 -4.64 -10.73
CA GLN A 280 -11.77 -5.83 -10.31
C GLN A 280 -10.88 -7.03 -9.94
N HIS A 281 -9.60 -6.76 -9.64
CA HIS A 281 -8.64 -7.78 -9.23
C HIS A 281 -8.07 -7.45 -7.85
N ILE A 282 -7.83 -8.49 -7.07
CA ILE A 282 -7.08 -8.40 -5.83
C ILE A 282 -5.83 -9.24 -5.98
N LEU A 283 -4.69 -8.58 -6.00
CA LEU A 283 -3.41 -9.25 -5.91
C LEU A 283 -3.20 -9.61 -4.45
N CYS A 284 -3.33 -10.91 -4.14
CA CYS A 284 -3.26 -11.42 -2.79
C CYS A 284 -1.87 -11.99 -2.50
N PRO A 285 -1.15 -11.50 -1.48
CA PRO A 285 0.14 -12.08 -1.13
C PRO A 285 -0.04 -13.51 -0.64
N ILE A 286 0.82 -14.41 -1.11
CA ILE A 286 0.98 -15.77 -0.57
C ILE A 286 2.45 -15.99 -0.20
N TYR A 287 2.70 -16.91 0.72
CA TYR A 287 4.01 -17.07 1.35
C TYR A 287 4.52 -18.51 1.33
N GLN A 288 3.96 -19.36 0.46
CA GLN A 288 4.25 -20.82 0.40
C GLN A 288 3.95 -21.53 1.73
N GLN A 289 2.90 -21.08 2.41
CA GLN A 289 2.45 -21.62 3.69
C GLN A 289 1.19 -22.46 3.52
N PRO A 290 0.93 -23.42 4.41
CA PRO A 290 -0.34 -24.19 4.40
C PRO A 290 -1.57 -23.32 4.46
N GLU A 291 -1.49 -22.14 5.08
CA GLU A 291 -2.54 -21.15 5.25
C GLU A 291 -2.92 -20.42 3.96
N ASP A 292 -2.07 -20.39 2.93
CA ASP A 292 -2.30 -19.64 1.67
C ASP A 292 -3.65 -19.97 1.04
N LYS A 293 -4.00 -21.27 1.00
CA LYS A 293 -5.28 -21.70 0.41
C LYS A 293 -6.48 -21.18 1.19
N LEU A 294 -6.42 -21.20 2.51
CA LEU A 294 -7.49 -20.69 3.37
C LEU A 294 -7.61 -19.16 3.25
N ALA A 295 -6.48 -18.46 3.21
CA ALA A 295 -6.47 -17.01 3.02
C ALA A 295 -7.13 -16.61 1.69
N ILE A 296 -6.78 -17.27 0.57
CA ILE A 296 -7.42 -17.03 -0.74
C ILE A 296 -8.93 -17.27 -0.69
N GLN A 297 -9.39 -18.32 -0.01
CA GLN A 297 -10.81 -18.62 0.12
C GLN A 297 -11.55 -17.55 0.91
N ILE A 298 -10.97 -17.07 2.01
CA ILE A 298 -11.52 -15.98 2.82
C ILE A 298 -11.56 -14.68 2.00
N MET A 299 -10.50 -14.38 1.28
CA MET A 299 -10.45 -13.21 0.39
C MET A 299 -11.55 -13.28 -0.69
N GLN A 300 -11.79 -14.44 -1.30
CA GLN A 300 -12.87 -14.60 -2.28
C GLN A 300 -14.26 -14.38 -1.66
N ASN A 301 -14.46 -14.79 -0.41
CA ASN A 301 -15.72 -14.53 0.31
C ASN A 301 -15.88 -13.04 0.64
N ALA A 302 -14.80 -12.36 1.05
CA ALA A 302 -14.82 -10.93 1.36
C ALA A 302 -15.02 -10.05 0.12
N TYR A 303 -14.56 -10.51 -1.04
CA TYR A 303 -14.61 -9.79 -2.30
C TYR A 303 -15.23 -10.66 -3.41
N PRO A 304 -16.54 -10.99 -3.33
CA PRO A 304 -17.16 -11.99 -4.23
C PRO A 304 -17.15 -11.58 -5.71
N GLU A 305 -17.11 -10.27 -5.99
CA GLU A 305 -17.12 -9.73 -7.36
C GLU A 305 -15.72 -9.51 -7.95
N PHE A 306 -14.66 -9.78 -7.15
CA PHE A 306 -13.28 -9.58 -7.57
C PHE A 306 -12.58 -10.90 -7.91
N SER A 307 -11.66 -10.84 -8.84
CA SER A 307 -10.75 -11.96 -9.13
C SER A 307 -9.58 -11.95 -8.19
N ILE A 308 -9.40 -12.99 -7.38
CA ILE A 308 -8.25 -13.10 -6.48
C ILE A 308 -7.05 -13.69 -7.24
N VAL A 309 -5.97 -12.93 -7.32
CA VAL A 309 -4.74 -13.30 -8.02
C VAL A 309 -3.62 -13.51 -6.99
N PRO A 310 -3.23 -14.77 -6.70
CA PRO A 310 -2.18 -15.03 -5.73
C PRO A 310 -0.80 -14.64 -6.28
N ILE A 311 -0.03 -13.88 -5.49
CA ILE A 311 1.35 -13.48 -5.79
C ILE A 311 2.26 -14.01 -4.68
N ASN A 312 3.28 -14.79 -5.03
CA ASN A 312 4.25 -15.25 -4.06
C ASN A 312 5.14 -14.09 -3.57
N CYS A 313 4.88 -13.62 -2.36
CA CYS A 313 5.57 -12.50 -1.73
C CYS A 313 6.63 -12.94 -0.70
N LEU A 314 6.97 -14.23 -0.65
CA LEU A 314 8.03 -14.73 0.24
C LEU A 314 9.38 -13.99 0.05
N PRO A 315 9.80 -13.59 -1.18
CA PRO A 315 10.97 -12.74 -1.35
C PRO A 315 10.80 -11.32 -0.79
N LEU A 316 9.57 -10.74 -0.85
CA LEU A 316 9.32 -9.38 -0.37
C LEU A 316 9.38 -9.28 1.14
N VAL A 317 8.80 -10.26 1.85
CA VAL A 317 8.75 -10.23 3.31
C VAL A 317 10.14 -10.34 3.96
N GLN A 318 11.18 -10.72 3.22
CA GLN A 318 12.56 -10.70 3.70
C GLN A 318 13.04 -9.28 4.08
N GLN A 319 12.40 -8.24 3.55
CA GLN A 319 12.61 -6.84 3.91
C GLN A 319 11.38 -6.25 4.62
N PHE A 320 10.72 -7.08 5.45
CA PHE A 320 9.67 -6.72 6.40
C PHE A 320 8.37 -6.16 5.81
N GLY A 321 8.25 -6.01 4.49
CA GLY A 321 7.05 -5.55 3.78
C GLY A 321 6.50 -6.60 2.80
N SER A 322 5.38 -6.30 2.17
CA SER A 322 4.75 -7.17 1.19
C SER A 322 4.16 -6.39 0.01
N LEU A 323 3.15 -6.93 -0.63
CA LEU A 323 2.62 -6.49 -1.93
C LEU A 323 2.07 -5.06 -1.90
N HIS A 324 1.28 -4.72 -0.87
CA HIS A 324 0.68 -3.40 -0.74
C HIS A 324 1.75 -2.33 -0.52
N CYS A 325 2.73 -2.62 0.34
CA CYS A 325 3.80 -1.69 0.71
C CYS A 325 4.64 -1.23 -0.50
N ILE A 326 4.82 -2.07 -1.53
CA ILE A 326 5.59 -1.73 -2.74
C ILE A 326 4.76 -1.12 -3.86
N SER A 327 3.47 -0.85 -3.64
CA SER A 327 2.54 -0.43 -4.69
C SER A 327 1.65 0.73 -4.23
N MET A 328 1.28 1.61 -5.18
CA MET A 328 0.34 2.71 -4.93
C MET A 328 -0.58 2.88 -6.13
N GLN A 329 -1.89 2.86 -5.90
CA GLN A 329 -2.89 3.05 -6.94
C GLN A 329 -2.95 4.51 -7.42
N ILE A 330 -3.24 4.69 -8.70
CA ILE A 330 -3.54 5.98 -9.32
C ILE A 330 -4.98 5.93 -9.87
N PRO A 331 -5.96 6.58 -9.22
CA PRO A 331 -7.33 6.64 -9.70
C PRO A 331 -7.46 7.29 -11.07
N CYS A 332 -8.52 6.89 -11.79
CA CYS A 332 -8.84 7.45 -13.11
C CYS A 332 -9.02 8.96 -13.06
N GLY A 333 -8.32 9.67 -13.94
CA GLY A 333 -8.40 11.13 -14.06
C GLY A 333 -7.32 11.89 -13.31
N ILE A 334 -6.39 11.24 -12.62
CA ILE A 334 -5.21 11.87 -12.05
C ILE A 334 -4.14 12.14 -13.11
N LEU A 335 -3.89 11.16 -13.99
CA LEU A 335 -2.84 11.25 -15.00
C LEU A 335 -3.26 12.15 -16.18
N LYS A 336 -2.28 12.86 -16.74
CA LYS A 336 -2.46 13.65 -17.95
C LYS A 336 -2.85 12.78 -19.15
N PRO A 337 -3.64 13.29 -20.12
CA PRO A 337 -4.01 12.53 -21.31
C PRO A 337 -2.83 12.01 -22.12
N GLU A 338 -1.75 12.78 -22.24
CA GLU A 338 -0.53 12.37 -22.94
C GLU A 338 0.20 11.24 -22.22
N VAL A 339 0.15 11.19 -20.89
CA VAL A 339 0.68 10.09 -20.08
C VAL A 339 -0.13 8.81 -20.33
N LEU A 340 -1.46 8.92 -20.35
CA LEU A 340 -2.34 7.79 -20.65
C LEU A 340 -2.13 7.24 -22.05
N GLN A 341 -1.86 8.10 -23.05
CA GLN A 341 -1.53 7.68 -24.40
C GLN A 341 -0.22 6.88 -24.49
N SER A 342 0.76 7.19 -23.63
CA SER A 342 2.06 6.51 -23.62
C SER A 342 1.95 5.01 -23.31
N PHE A 343 0.92 4.58 -22.57
CA PHE A 343 0.69 3.16 -22.27
C PHE A 343 0.27 2.31 -23.48
N ASN A 344 -0.18 2.93 -24.56
CA ASN A 344 -0.56 2.22 -25.78
C ASN A 344 0.65 1.69 -26.57
N ASN A 345 1.85 2.11 -26.23
CA ASN A 345 3.10 1.76 -26.91
C ASN A 345 3.81 0.52 -26.31
N GLY A 346 3.12 -0.28 -25.50
CA GLY A 346 3.71 -1.43 -24.82
C GLY A 346 4.49 -1.00 -23.58
N VAL A 347 5.83 -1.09 -23.62
CA VAL A 347 6.72 -0.52 -22.60
C VAL A 347 7.37 0.74 -23.19
N SER A 348 7.19 1.86 -22.53
CA SER A 348 7.73 3.16 -22.97
C SER A 348 8.51 3.84 -21.83
N VAL A 349 9.38 4.77 -22.18
CA VAL A 349 10.12 5.59 -21.21
C VAL A 349 9.59 7.03 -21.30
N TYR A 350 9.27 7.61 -20.15
CA TYR A 350 8.83 9.01 -20.04
C TYR A 350 10.06 9.92 -20.08
N GLU A 351 10.08 10.86 -21.03
CA GLU A 351 11.16 11.82 -21.24
C GLU A 351 11.04 13.09 -20.36
#